data_e784bf83cf1cceb9845c36957380b18b
#
_entry.id   e784bf83cf1cceb9845c36957380b18b
#
_cell.length_a   1.000
_cell.length_b   1.000
_cell.length_c   1.000
_cell.angle_alpha   90.00
_cell.angle_beta   90.00
_cell.angle_gamma   90.00
#
_symmetry.space_group_name_H-M   'P 1'
#
loop_
_entity.id
_entity.type
_entity.pdbx_description
1 polymer ?
#
loop_
_entity_poly.entity_id
_entity_poly.type
_entity_poly.pdbx_seq_one_letter_code
_entity_poly.pdbx_strand_id
1 'polypeptide(L)'
;MSKDLLEVKNLKTYFHTEEGIVKAVDDVSFKIKKKETLAVVGESGCGKSITAMSIMRLVPKPIGKIESGEIIFEGKDILTMDKNDIRDVRGNQISLIFQEPMTSLNPVFTIGYQIEEVLILHKRLTKKEAREETIKLLSMVRVPRLRK
;
A
#
# COMPACT_ATOMS: atom_id res chain seq x y z
N MET A 1 1.81 2.02 28.06
CA MET A 1 1.27 0.94 27.22
C MET A 1 1.61 1.26 25.77
N SER A 2 2.30 0.38 25.07
CA SER A 2 2.62 0.55 23.64
C SER A 2 1.31 0.48 22.85
N LYS A 3 0.93 1.60 22.25
CA LYS A 3 -0.28 1.66 21.40
C LYS A 3 -0.01 0.89 20.12
N ASP A 4 -0.89 0.00 19.71
CA ASP A 4 -0.76 -0.75 18.46
C ASP A 4 -0.64 0.23 17.28
N LEU A 5 0.27 -0.05 16.34
CA LEU A 5 0.43 0.74 15.12
C LEU A 5 -0.67 0.42 14.12
N LEU A 6 -0.91 -0.89 13.94
CA LEU A 6 -1.95 -1.42 13.07
C LEU A 6 -2.71 -2.52 13.81
N GLU A 7 -4.02 -2.48 13.74
CA GLU A 7 -4.90 -3.53 14.25
C GLU A 7 -5.91 -3.89 13.17
N VAL A 8 -5.92 -5.15 12.77
CA VAL A 8 -6.90 -5.75 11.85
C VAL A 8 -7.82 -6.63 12.65
N LYS A 9 -9.14 -6.47 12.50
CA LYS A 9 -10.16 -7.22 13.23
C LYS A 9 -11.18 -7.81 12.29
N ASN A 10 -11.34 -9.13 12.36
CA ASN A 10 -12.38 -9.91 11.66
C ASN A 10 -12.49 -9.52 10.17
N LEU A 11 -11.36 -9.28 9.53
CA LEU A 11 -11.30 -8.83 8.13
C LEU A 11 -11.82 -9.93 7.21
N LYS A 12 -12.78 -9.55 6.36
CA LYS A 12 -13.31 -10.39 5.29
C LYS A 12 -13.20 -9.66 3.95
N THR A 13 -12.47 -10.27 3.02
CA THR A 13 -12.33 -9.75 1.66
C THR A 13 -12.64 -10.85 0.67
N TYR A 14 -13.70 -10.65 -0.11
CA TYR A 14 -14.24 -11.63 -1.05
C TYR A 14 -14.18 -11.11 -2.48
N PHE A 15 -14.13 -12.04 -3.42
CA PHE A 15 -14.23 -11.78 -4.85
C PHE A 15 -15.52 -12.41 -5.38
N HIS A 16 -16.36 -11.57 -5.95
CA HIS A 16 -17.61 -11.97 -6.59
C HIS A 16 -17.35 -12.25 -8.07
N THR A 17 -17.18 -13.51 -8.43
CA THR A 17 -16.94 -13.97 -9.80
C THR A 17 -18.21 -14.55 -10.40
N GLU A 18 -18.24 -14.78 -11.70
CA GLU A 18 -19.35 -15.44 -12.39
C GLU A 18 -19.55 -16.89 -11.90
N GLU A 19 -18.49 -17.53 -11.43
CA GLU A 19 -18.51 -18.91 -10.91
C GLU A 19 -18.90 -18.98 -9.42
N GLY A 20 -18.99 -17.83 -8.73
CA GLY A 20 -19.37 -17.77 -7.32
C GLY A 20 -18.48 -16.84 -6.48
N ILE A 21 -18.57 -16.96 -5.16
CA ILE A 21 -17.85 -16.13 -4.21
C ILE A 21 -16.57 -16.82 -3.76
N VAL A 22 -15.43 -16.20 -4.03
CA VAL A 22 -14.12 -16.63 -3.54
C VAL A 22 -13.79 -15.84 -2.28
N LYS A 23 -13.71 -16.51 -1.14
CA LYS A 23 -13.34 -15.93 0.16
C LYS A 23 -11.83 -15.87 0.30
N ALA A 24 -11.22 -14.82 -0.27
CA ALA A 24 -9.77 -14.68 -0.28
C ALA A 24 -9.18 -14.36 1.11
N VAL A 25 -9.92 -13.63 1.94
CA VAL A 25 -9.61 -13.38 3.35
C VAL A 25 -10.91 -13.60 4.11
N ASP A 26 -10.92 -14.50 5.09
CA ASP A 26 -12.12 -14.83 5.86
C ASP A 26 -11.79 -14.87 7.36
N ASP A 27 -12.28 -13.84 8.06
CA ASP A 27 -12.18 -13.66 9.51
C ASP A 27 -10.75 -13.56 10.07
N VAL A 28 -9.90 -12.76 9.41
CA VAL A 28 -8.51 -12.58 9.81
C VAL A 28 -8.35 -11.42 10.78
N SER A 29 -7.66 -11.68 11.91
CA SER A 29 -7.36 -10.67 12.93
C SER A 29 -5.90 -10.74 13.36
N PHE A 30 -5.22 -9.60 13.46
CA PHE A 30 -3.86 -9.48 14.00
C PHE A 30 -3.55 -8.03 14.38
N LYS A 31 -2.43 -7.84 15.08
CA LYS A 31 -1.92 -6.52 15.50
C LYS A 31 -0.44 -6.41 15.21
N ILE A 32 0.00 -5.18 14.93
CA ILE A 32 1.41 -4.83 14.77
C ILE A 32 1.70 -3.62 15.65
N LYS A 33 2.72 -3.71 16.49
CA LYS A 33 3.19 -2.60 17.31
C LYS A 33 4.22 -1.75 16.56
N LYS A 34 4.48 -0.55 17.06
CA LYS A 34 5.58 0.28 16.50
C LYS A 34 6.91 -0.48 16.62
N LYS A 35 7.70 -0.46 15.53
CA LYS A 35 9.00 -1.15 15.41
C LYS A 35 8.92 -2.68 15.45
N GLU A 36 7.76 -3.26 15.28
CA GLU A 36 7.55 -4.69 15.17
C GLU A 36 7.56 -5.15 13.71
N THR A 37 8.06 -6.36 13.47
CA THR A 37 7.95 -7.06 12.19
C THR A 37 7.03 -8.26 12.37
N LEU A 38 5.95 -8.31 11.59
CA LEU A 38 5.04 -9.45 11.53
C LEU A 38 5.27 -10.22 10.23
N ALA A 39 5.64 -11.50 10.34
CA ALA A 39 5.73 -12.39 9.18
C ALA A 39 4.39 -13.11 8.97
N VAL A 40 3.84 -13.03 7.78
CA VAL A 40 2.65 -13.78 7.36
C VAL A 40 3.08 -14.87 6.39
N VAL A 41 2.95 -16.12 6.81
CA VAL A 41 3.36 -17.30 6.04
C VAL A 41 2.16 -18.12 5.59
N GLY A 42 2.29 -18.85 4.51
CA GLY A 42 1.24 -19.71 3.95
C GLY A 42 1.51 -20.04 2.49
N GLU A 43 0.77 -20.97 1.93
CA GLU A 43 0.89 -21.40 0.54
C GLU A 43 0.52 -20.31 -0.47
N SER A 44 0.87 -20.49 -1.74
CA SER A 44 0.45 -19.58 -2.81
C SER A 44 -1.08 -19.58 -2.90
N GLY A 45 -1.67 -18.38 -3.07
CA GLY A 45 -3.13 -18.23 -3.17
C GLY A 45 -3.89 -18.18 -1.83
N CYS A 46 -3.25 -18.37 -0.66
CA CYS A 46 -3.95 -18.37 0.64
C CYS A 46 -4.34 -16.97 1.19
N GLY A 47 -4.32 -15.92 0.36
CA GLY A 47 -4.85 -14.61 0.73
C GLY A 47 -3.84 -13.61 1.33
N LYS A 48 -2.53 -13.94 1.49
CA LYS A 48 -1.52 -13.02 2.06
C LYS A 48 -1.46 -11.65 1.37
N SER A 49 -1.33 -11.65 0.05
CA SER A 49 -1.28 -10.42 -0.75
C SER A 49 -2.60 -9.65 -0.69
N ILE A 50 -3.72 -10.36 -0.70
CA ILE A 50 -5.05 -9.74 -0.59
C ILE A 50 -5.25 -9.09 0.78
N THR A 51 -4.74 -9.70 1.85
CA THR A 51 -4.75 -9.09 3.19
C THR A 51 -3.97 -7.77 3.18
N ALA A 52 -2.75 -7.74 2.61
CA ALA A 52 -1.96 -6.52 2.50
C ALA A 52 -2.65 -5.44 1.63
N MET A 53 -3.24 -5.84 0.49
CA MET A 53 -4.01 -4.93 -0.38
C MET A 53 -5.27 -4.41 0.30
N SER A 54 -5.92 -5.22 1.14
CA SER A 54 -7.10 -4.83 1.92
C SER A 54 -6.76 -3.73 2.93
N ILE A 55 -5.61 -3.83 3.62
CA ILE A 55 -5.13 -2.80 4.56
C ILE A 55 -5.03 -1.45 3.86
N MET A 56 -4.60 -1.43 2.60
CA MET A 56 -4.47 -0.20 1.83
C MET A 56 -5.71 0.13 0.98
N ARG A 57 -6.81 -0.62 1.09
CA ARG A 57 -8.01 -0.50 0.23
C ARG A 57 -7.67 -0.55 -1.27
N LEU A 58 -6.71 -1.38 -1.66
CA LEU A 58 -6.26 -1.59 -3.04
C LEU A 58 -6.83 -2.86 -3.67
N VAL A 59 -7.84 -3.46 -3.06
CA VAL A 59 -8.54 -4.64 -3.60
C VAL A 59 -9.11 -4.32 -4.98
N PRO A 60 -8.83 -5.15 -6.01
CA PRO A 60 -9.29 -4.90 -7.37
C PRO A 60 -10.80 -4.84 -7.48
N LYS A 61 -11.33 -3.75 -8.02
CA LYS A 61 -12.76 -3.57 -8.30
C LYS A 61 -13.05 -3.88 -9.78
N PRO A 62 -14.28 -4.26 -10.13
CA PRO A 62 -15.49 -4.35 -9.29
C PRO A 62 -15.64 -5.67 -8.54
N ILE A 63 -14.89 -6.71 -8.89
CA ILE A 63 -15.09 -8.07 -8.38
C ILE A 63 -14.67 -8.26 -6.92
N GLY A 64 -13.64 -7.53 -6.48
CA GLY A 64 -13.12 -7.62 -5.11
C GLY A 64 -13.78 -6.60 -4.18
N LYS A 65 -14.17 -7.04 -2.99
CA LYS A 65 -14.83 -6.21 -1.98
C LYS A 65 -14.40 -6.61 -0.57
N ILE A 66 -14.14 -5.61 0.27
CA ILE A 66 -14.01 -5.80 1.72
C ILE A 66 -15.43 -5.86 2.26
N GLU A 67 -15.85 -7.05 2.70
CA GLU A 67 -17.22 -7.29 3.15
C GLU A 67 -17.45 -6.83 4.58
N SER A 68 -16.47 -7.06 5.45
CA SER A 68 -16.55 -6.67 6.87
C SER A 68 -15.19 -6.62 7.52
N GLY A 69 -15.15 -6.15 8.76
CA GLY A 69 -13.98 -6.02 9.59
C GLY A 69 -13.62 -4.57 9.86
N GLU A 70 -12.56 -4.38 10.65
CA GLU A 70 -11.98 -3.07 10.95
C GLU A 70 -10.49 -3.10 10.66
N ILE A 71 -9.95 -1.99 10.16
CA ILE A 71 -8.51 -1.80 9.95
C ILE A 71 -8.10 -0.50 10.61
N ILE A 72 -7.64 -0.59 11.84
CA ILE A 72 -7.27 0.57 12.65
C ILE A 72 -5.78 0.85 12.50
N PHE A 73 -5.43 1.98 11.92
CA PHE A 73 -4.06 2.46 11.78
C PHE A 73 -3.87 3.75 12.60
N GLU A 74 -2.95 3.72 13.55
CA GLU A 74 -2.70 4.82 14.51
C GLU A 74 -3.98 5.36 15.17
N GLY A 75 -4.95 4.47 15.43
CA GLY A 75 -6.21 4.79 16.09
C GLY A 75 -7.32 5.30 15.16
N LYS A 76 -7.11 5.32 13.84
CA LYS A 76 -8.11 5.69 12.82
C LYS A 76 -8.47 4.48 11.97
N ASP A 77 -9.76 4.27 11.74
CA ASP A 77 -10.21 3.18 10.85
C ASP A 77 -10.02 3.57 9.37
N ILE A 78 -9.09 2.86 8.71
CA ILE A 78 -8.78 3.04 7.29
C ILE A 78 -10.01 2.82 6.40
N LEU A 79 -10.93 1.92 6.77
CA LEU A 79 -12.08 1.59 5.94
C LEU A 79 -13.08 2.74 5.86
N THR A 80 -13.15 3.59 6.89
CA THR A 80 -14.07 4.74 6.97
C THR A 80 -13.46 6.04 6.46
N MET A 81 -12.15 6.10 6.21
CA MET A 81 -11.46 7.27 5.69
C MET A 81 -12.02 7.73 4.34
N ASP A 82 -12.10 9.03 4.14
CA ASP A 82 -12.43 9.62 2.85
C ASP A 82 -11.31 9.44 1.80
N LYS A 83 -11.54 9.92 0.57
CA LYS A 83 -10.56 9.75 -0.53
C LYS A 83 -9.27 10.53 -0.31
N ASN A 84 -9.31 11.66 0.41
CA ASN A 84 -8.12 12.47 0.64
C ASN A 84 -7.30 11.88 1.77
N ASP A 85 -7.95 11.50 2.87
CA ASP A 85 -7.29 10.88 4.03
C ASP A 85 -6.58 9.58 3.64
N ILE A 86 -7.23 8.70 2.90
CA ILE A 86 -6.59 7.44 2.47
C ILE A 86 -5.43 7.68 1.48
N ARG A 87 -5.50 8.73 0.65
CA ARG A 87 -4.40 9.11 -0.24
C ARG A 87 -3.18 9.57 0.56
N ASP A 88 -3.39 10.32 1.64
CA ASP A 88 -2.30 10.77 2.52
C ASP A 88 -1.67 9.63 3.32
N VAL A 89 -2.41 8.57 3.61
CA VAL A 89 -1.88 7.35 4.23
C VAL A 89 -1.04 6.55 3.23
N ARG A 90 -1.55 6.36 2.00
CA ARG A 90 -0.89 5.56 0.96
C ARG A 90 0.39 6.24 0.46
N GLY A 91 1.48 5.50 0.46
CA GLY A 91 2.79 5.97 -0.01
C GLY A 91 3.55 6.89 0.95
N ASN A 92 2.87 7.49 1.93
CA ASN A 92 3.48 8.36 2.92
C ASN A 92 3.64 7.67 4.29
N GLN A 93 2.57 7.06 4.79
CA GLN A 93 2.56 6.40 6.10
C GLN A 93 2.62 4.87 5.97
N ILE A 94 1.96 4.31 4.97
CA ILE A 94 1.99 2.89 4.64
C ILE A 94 2.39 2.73 3.18
N SER A 95 3.40 1.90 2.91
CA SER A 95 3.84 1.56 1.56
C SER A 95 3.70 0.06 1.31
N LEU A 96 3.43 -0.32 0.07
CA LEU A 96 3.35 -1.70 -0.38
C LEU A 96 4.42 -1.95 -1.45
N ILE A 97 5.24 -2.98 -1.23
CA ILE A 97 6.17 -3.48 -2.25
C ILE A 97 5.55 -4.74 -2.85
N PHE A 98 5.24 -4.69 -4.14
CA PHE A 98 4.67 -5.82 -4.86
C PHE A 98 5.73 -6.90 -5.13
N GLN A 99 5.28 -8.14 -5.26
CA GLN A 99 6.14 -9.28 -5.54
C GLN A 99 6.85 -9.15 -6.89
N GLU A 100 6.21 -8.53 -7.88
CA GLU A 100 6.76 -8.21 -9.20
C GLU A 100 6.94 -6.70 -9.36
N PRO A 101 8.08 -6.14 -8.92
CA PRO A 101 8.29 -4.68 -8.92
C PRO A 101 8.33 -4.06 -10.32
N MET A 102 8.63 -4.86 -11.36
CA MET A 102 8.67 -4.37 -12.75
C MET A 102 7.31 -3.88 -13.25
N THR A 103 6.21 -4.41 -12.72
CA THR A 103 4.84 -4.00 -13.09
C THR A 103 4.37 -2.75 -12.36
N SER A 104 5.09 -2.30 -11.34
CA SER A 104 4.71 -1.12 -10.54
C SER A 104 5.07 0.21 -11.22
N LEU A 105 5.99 0.21 -12.19
CA LEU A 105 6.33 1.39 -12.98
C LEU A 105 5.44 1.49 -14.21
N ASN A 106 4.84 2.65 -14.43
CA ASN A 106 4.09 2.93 -15.65
C ASN A 106 5.05 3.17 -16.82
N PRO A 107 5.05 2.34 -17.87
CA PRO A 107 6.01 2.45 -18.98
C PRO A 107 5.81 3.71 -19.85
N VAL A 108 4.67 4.40 -19.73
CA VAL A 108 4.37 5.63 -20.47
C VAL A 108 5.08 6.85 -19.88
N PHE A 109 5.44 6.81 -18.61
CA PHE A 109 6.10 7.91 -17.91
C PHE A 109 7.55 7.59 -17.57
N THR A 110 8.41 8.62 -17.55
CA THR A 110 9.78 8.46 -17.08
C THR A 110 9.82 8.10 -15.60
N ILE A 111 10.84 7.36 -15.17
CA ILE A 111 11.06 7.04 -13.75
C ILE A 111 11.16 8.32 -12.91
N GLY A 112 11.87 9.33 -13.42
CA GLY A 112 12.00 10.62 -12.76
C GLY A 112 10.65 11.28 -12.49
N TYR A 113 9.77 11.32 -13.49
CA TYR A 113 8.43 11.89 -13.33
C TYR A 113 7.62 11.16 -12.25
N GLN A 114 7.65 9.83 -12.23
CA GLN A 114 6.89 9.04 -11.25
C GLN A 114 7.40 9.24 -9.81
N ILE A 115 8.70 9.44 -9.62
CA ILE A 115 9.26 9.77 -8.30
C ILE A 115 8.94 11.21 -7.91
N GLU A 116 9.10 12.16 -8.84
CA GLU A 116 8.79 13.59 -8.63
C GLU A 116 7.33 13.78 -8.20
N GLU A 117 6.38 13.07 -8.84
CA GLU A 117 4.96 13.13 -8.50
C GLU A 117 4.70 12.78 -7.02
N VAL A 118 5.30 11.71 -6.52
CA VAL A 118 5.18 11.30 -5.11
C VAL A 118 5.77 12.34 -4.16
N LEU A 119 6.93 12.91 -4.53
CA LEU A 119 7.59 13.94 -3.72
C LEU A 119 6.78 15.25 -3.65
N ILE A 120 6.22 15.67 -4.77
CA ILE A 120 5.34 16.85 -4.83
C ILE A 120 4.08 16.60 -4.00
N LEU A 121 3.45 15.44 -4.16
CA LEU A 121 2.20 15.12 -3.50
C LEU A 121 2.36 15.03 -1.97
N HIS A 122 3.34 14.26 -1.49
CA HIS A 122 3.46 13.93 -0.07
C HIS A 122 4.43 14.84 0.69
N LYS A 123 5.48 15.35 0.06
CA LYS A 123 6.43 16.26 0.71
C LYS A 123 6.20 17.72 0.37
N ARG A 124 5.20 18.01 -0.50
CA ARG A 124 4.84 19.38 -0.93
C ARG A 124 6.02 20.15 -1.51
N LEU A 125 6.94 19.46 -2.15
CA LEU A 125 8.10 20.07 -2.78
C LEU A 125 7.68 20.80 -4.08
N THR A 126 8.41 21.86 -4.41
CA THR A 126 8.34 22.46 -5.74
C THR A 126 8.89 21.47 -6.80
N LYS A 127 8.55 21.66 -8.06
CA LYS A 127 9.07 20.83 -9.17
C LYS A 127 10.61 20.78 -9.19
N LYS A 128 11.28 21.90 -8.89
CA LYS A 128 12.73 21.98 -8.85
C LYS A 128 13.32 21.13 -7.72
N GLU A 129 12.80 21.30 -6.51
CA GLU A 129 13.24 20.53 -5.34
C GLU A 129 12.95 19.04 -5.49
N ALA A 130 11.77 18.67 -6.04
CA ALA A 130 11.42 17.27 -6.31
C ALA A 130 12.40 16.63 -7.30
N ARG A 131 12.81 17.35 -8.36
CA ARG A 131 13.80 16.87 -9.31
C ARG A 131 15.18 16.67 -8.68
N GLU A 132 15.65 17.63 -7.89
CA GLU A 132 16.92 17.52 -7.17
C GLU A 132 16.92 16.34 -6.19
N GLU A 133 15.83 16.16 -5.45
CA GLU A 133 15.67 15.03 -4.52
C GLU A 133 15.57 13.69 -5.26
N THR A 134 14.86 13.64 -6.39
CA THR A 134 14.78 12.45 -7.26
C THR A 134 16.17 12.00 -7.71
N ILE A 135 17.03 12.94 -8.14
CA ILE A 135 18.42 12.62 -8.55
C ILE A 135 19.19 12.03 -7.37
N LYS A 136 19.05 12.58 -6.16
CA LYS A 136 19.68 12.03 -4.97
C LYS A 136 19.21 10.61 -4.65
N LEU A 137 17.89 10.37 -4.68
CA LEU A 137 17.31 9.05 -4.42
C LEU A 137 17.81 8.01 -5.43
N LEU A 138 17.83 8.35 -6.72
CA LEU A 138 18.36 7.47 -7.76
C LEU A 138 19.87 7.20 -7.61
N SER A 139 20.62 8.21 -7.17
CA SER A 139 22.06 8.05 -6.87
C SER A 139 22.29 7.10 -5.69
N MET A 140 21.46 7.17 -4.64
CA MET A 140 21.54 6.27 -3.47
C MET A 140 21.37 4.80 -3.86
N VAL A 141 20.54 4.50 -4.84
CA VAL A 141 20.32 3.14 -5.36
C VAL A 141 21.25 2.82 -6.54
N ARG A 142 22.28 3.66 -6.78
CA ARG A 142 23.33 3.46 -7.78
C ARG A 142 22.83 3.33 -9.22
N VAL A 143 21.76 4.01 -9.59
CA VAL A 143 21.33 4.09 -10.99
C VAL A 143 22.37 4.86 -11.79
N PRO A 144 23.00 4.26 -12.85
CA PRO A 144 24.02 4.92 -13.62
C PRO A 144 23.44 5.99 -14.57
N ARG A 145 24.27 6.97 -14.96
CA ARG A 145 23.99 7.97 -16.01
C ARG A 145 22.72 8.81 -15.75
N LEU A 146 22.56 9.29 -14.54
CA LEU A 146 21.50 10.27 -14.27
C LEU A 146 21.76 11.53 -15.12
N ARG A 147 20.86 11.83 -16.07
CA ARG A 147 20.93 13.10 -16.82
C ARG A 147 20.40 14.21 -15.92
N LYS A 148 21.22 15.25 -15.75
CA LYS A 148 20.86 16.49 -15.04
C LYS A 148 19.74 17.24 -15.73
#